data_6a3afc2cf59e5aaa369cdbee787bd08d
#
_entry.id   6a3afc2cf59e5aaa369cdbee787bd08d
#
_cell.length_a   1.000
_cell.length_b   1.000
_cell.length_c   1.000
_cell.angle_alpha   90.00
_cell.angle_beta   90.00
_cell.angle_gamma   90.00
#
_symmetry.space_group_name_H-M   'P 1'
#
loop_
_entity.id
_entity.type
_entity.pdbx_description
1 polymer ?
#
loop_
_entity_poly.entity_id
_entity_poly.type
_entity_poly.pdbx_seq_one_letter_code
_entity_poly.pdbx_strand_id
1 'polypeptide(L)' 'MDTRVLEVISSQLNDQIAQTQEFLGTGQAKDYAEYREGCGRIRGLLAAKQLVEDLVRNLENSDD' A
#
# COMPACT_ATOMS: atom_id res chain seq x y z
N MET A 1 -23.00 3.43 -2.27
CA MET A 1 -22.19 4.00 -1.18
C MET A 1 -20.99 4.75 -1.76
N ASP A 2 -20.61 5.84 -1.12
CA ASP A 2 -19.48 6.65 -1.59
C ASP A 2 -18.16 6.00 -1.19
N THR A 3 -17.35 5.64 -2.17
CA THR A 3 -16.06 4.98 -1.93
C THR A 3 -14.87 5.94 -2.04
N ARG A 4 -15.12 7.25 -2.16
CA ARG A 4 -14.04 8.21 -2.40
C ARG A 4 -13.00 8.23 -1.28
N VAL A 5 -13.43 8.12 -0.02
CA VAL A 5 -12.49 8.08 1.10
C VAL A 5 -11.56 6.88 0.98
N LEU A 6 -12.11 5.72 0.64
CA LEU A 6 -11.32 4.50 0.48
C LEU A 6 -10.36 4.62 -0.71
N GLU A 7 -10.77 5.29 -1.78
CA GLU A 7 -9.92 5.51 -2.94
C GLU A 7 -8.75 6.44 -2.59
N VAL A 8 -9.00 7.47 -1.78
CA VAL A 8 -7.94 8.35 -1.29
C VAL A 8 -6.93 7.56 -0.44
N ILE A 9 -7.42 6.70 0.45
CA ILE A 9 -6.54 5.85 1.26
C ILE A 9 -5.71 4.94 0.37
N SER A 10 -6.32 4.33 -0.63
CA SER A 10 -5.61 3.47 -1.59
C SER A 10 -4.49 4.24 -2.31
N SER A 11 -4.79 5.45 -2.74
CA SER A 11 -3.80 6.31 -3.40
C SER A 11 -2.63 6.63 -2.47
N GLN A 12 -2.91 6.94 -1.21
CA GLN A 12 -1.85 7.21 -0.23
C GLN A 12 -1.01 5.98 0.04
N LEU A 13 -1.62 4.80 0.09
CA LEU A 13 -0.88 3.56 0.24
C LEU A 13 0.05 3.32 -0.95
N ASN A 14 -0.43 3.59 -2.16
CA ASN A 14 0.39 3.49 -3.36
C ASN A 14 1.60 4.41 -3.30
N ASP A 15 1.41 5.64 -2.82
CA ASP A 15 2.50 6.61 -2.68
C ASP A 15 3.55 6.10 -1.69
N GLN A 16 3.11 5.55 -0.56
CA GLN A 16 4.04 5.01 0.43
C GLN A 16 4.80 3.79 -0.09
N ILE A 17 4.12 2.94 -0.86
CA ILE A 17 4.78 1.80 -1.50
C ILE A 17 5.86 2.30 -2.46
N ALA A 18 5.53 3.27 -3.30
CA ALA A 18 6.46 3.81 -4.28
C ALA A 18 7.67 4.45 -3.59
N GLN A 19 7.45 5.21 -2.52
CA GLN A 19 8.54 5.83 -1.76
C GLN A 19 9.46 4.79 -1.15
N THR A 20 8.90 3.73 -0.59
CA THR A 20 9.71 2.66 0.02
C THR A 20 10.50 1.90 -1.04
N GLN A 21 9.86 1.64 -2.19
CA GLN A 21 10.55 0.99 -3.31
C GLN A 21 11.70 1.84 -3.82
N GLU A 22 11.51 3.15 -3.92
CA GLU A 22 12.57 4.05 -4.34
C GLU A 22 13.72 4.07 -3.34
N PHE A 23 13.38 4.12 -2.05
CA PHE A 23 14.39 4.05 -0.99
C PHE A 23 15.26 2.81 -1.13
N LEU A 24 14.65 1.64 -1.32
CA LEU A 24 15.39 0.40 -1.48
C LEU A 24 16.13 0.34 -2.80
N GLY A 25 15.47 0.77 -3.87
CA GLY A 25 16.03 0.68 -5.22
C GLY A 25 17.21 1.62 -5.47
N THR A 26 17.30 2.73 -4.74
CA THR A 26 18.41 3.66 -4.86
C THR A 26 19.55 3.38 -3.89
N GLY A 27 19.46 2.28 -3.14
CA GLY A 27 20.54 1.86 -2.25
C GLY A 27 20.66 2.68 -0.98
N GLN A 28 19.57 3.29 -0.53
CA GLN A 28 19.61 4.13 0.66
C GLN A 28 19.59 3.31 1.97
N ALA A 29 19.21 2.03 1.89
CA ALA A 29 19.30 1.16 3.07
C ALA A 29 20.78 0.96 3.42
N LYS A 30 21.14 1.25 4.68
CA LYS A 30 22.54 1.26 5.07
C LYS A 30 23.08 -0.12 5.45
N ASP A 31 22.18 -1.08 5.70
CA ASP A 31 22.58 -2.45 6.02
C ASP A 31 21.46 -3.42 5.66
N TYR A 32 21.72 -4.71 5.81
CA TYR A 32 20.76 -5.74 5.45
C TYR A 32 19.50 -5.69 6.30
N ALA A 33 19.64 -5.38 7.60
CA ALA A 33 18.49 -5.29 8.49
C ALA A 33 17.54 -4.19 8.05
N GLU A 34 18.07 -3.03 7.67
CA GLU A 34 17.26 -1.93 7.17
C GLU A 34 16.60 -2.27 5.84
N TYR A 35 17.32 -2.98 4.96
CA TYR A 35 16.75 -3.47 3.72
C TYR A 35 15.57 -4.42 3.98
N ARG A 36 15.74 -5.37 4.89
CA ARG A 36 14.67 -6.32 5.23
C ARG A 36 13.47 -5.63 5.86
N GLU A 37 13.72 -4.61 6.68
CA GLU A 37 12.63 -3.83 7.26
C GLU A 37 11.82 -3.13 6.17
N GLY A 38 12.50 -2.55 5.18
CA GLY A 38 11.81 -1.93 4.03
C GLY A 38 10.97 -2.93 3.24
N CYS A 39 11.50 -4.12 3.02
CA CYS A 39 10.75 -5.17 2.33
C CYS A 39 9.50 -5.58 3.10
N GLY A 40 9.62 -5.70 4.42
CA GLY A 40 8.48 -6.02 5.29
C GLY A 40 7.44 -4.91 5.26
N ARG A 41 7.88 -3.66 5.24
CA ARG A 41 6.98 -2.52 5.13
C ARG A 41 6.19 -2.56 3.82
N ILE A 42 6.85 -2.87 2.71
CA ILE A 42 6.16 -3.00 1.42
C ILE A 42 5.11 -4.10 1.48
N ARG A 43 5.45 -5.26 2.06
CA ARG A 43 4.47 -6.35 2.19
C ARG A 43 3.26 -5.93 3.00
N GLY A 44 3.48 -5.22 4.10
CA GLY A 44 2.38 -4.72 4.93
C GLY A 44 1.51 -3.73 4.18
N LEU A 45 2.14 -2.82 3.43
CA LEU A 45 1.41 -1.83 2.64
C LEU A 45 0.62 -2.49 1.51
N LEU A 46 1.19 -3.50 0.86
CA LEU A 46 0.48 -4.25 -0.18
C LEU A 46 -0.72 -5.01 0.39
N ALA A 47 -0.57 -5.60 1.57
CA ALA A 47 -1.67 -6.29 2.23
C ALA A 47 -2.79 -5.30 2.57
N ALA A 48 -2.44 -4.12 3.09
CA ALA A 48 -3.41 -3.09 3.41
C ALA A 48 -4.12 -2.59 2.15
N LYS A 49 -3.35 -2.38 1.08
CA LYS A 49 -3.91 -1.96 -0.21
C LYS A 49 -4.92 -2.98 -0.73
N GLN A 50 -4.57 -4.26 -0.67
CA GLN A 50 -5.47 -5.32 -1.11
C GLN A 50 -6.76 -5.32 -0.30
N LEU A 51 -6.65 -5.13 1.01
CA LEU A 51 -7.82 -5.07 1.89
C LEU A 51 -8.74 -3.92 1.50
N VAL A 52 -8.17 -2.74 1.26
CA VAL A 52 -8.96 -1.57 0.86
C VAL A 52 -9.62 -1.80 -0.50
N GLU A 53 -8.89 -2.36 -1.46
CA GLU A 53 -9.45 -2.63 -2.79
C GLU A 53 -10.59 -3.64 -2.72
N ASP A 54 -10.45 -4.67 -1.91
CA ASP A 54 -11.52 -5.66 -1.71
C ASP A 54 -12.74 -5.01 -1.08
N LEU A 55 -12.52 -4.12 -0.12
CA LEU A 55 -13.62 -3.42 0.53
C LEU A 55 -14.36 -2.52 -0.46
N VAL A 56 -13.64 -1.79 -1.30
CA VAL A 56 -14.26 -0.96 -2.34
C VAL A 56 -15.12 -1.82 -3.27
N ARG A 57 -14.57 -2.94 -3.72
CA ARG A 57 -15.29 -3.86 -4.61
C ARG A 57 -16.56 -4.39 -3.96
N ASN A 58 -16.46 -4.78 -2.69
CA ASN A 58 -17.62 -5.32 -1.97
C ASN A 58 -18.70 -4.25 -1.78
N LEU A 59 -18.31 -3.01 -1.47
CA LEU A 59 -19.26 -1.93 -1.32
C LEU A 59 -19.95 -1.58 -2.63
N GLU A 60 -19.21 -1.58 -3.73
CA GLU A 60 -19.77 -1.33 -5.04
C GLU A 60 -20.74 -2.42 -5.45
N ASN A 61 -20.42 -3.66 -5.16
CA ASN A 61 -21.27 -4.81 -5.50
C ASN A 61 -22.53 -4.87 -4.64
N SER A 62 -22.47 -4.34 -3.42
CA SER A 62 -23.60 -4.42 -2.50
C SER A 62 -24.73 -3.45 -2.84
N ASP A 63 -24.50 -2.55 -3.79
CA ASP A 63 -25.51 -1.59 -4.23
C ASP A 63 -26.52 -2.21 -5.21
N ASP A 64 -26.34 -3.43 -5.62
CA ASP A 64 -27.28 -4.13 -6.50
C ASP A 64 -28.61 -4.51 -5.77
#